data_0b889ac11ae14c90327e2a57deb63bb3
#
_entry.id   0b889ac11ae14c90327e2a57deb63bb3
#
_cell.length_a   1.000
_cell.length_b   1.000
_cell.length_c   1.000
_cell.angle_alpha   90.00
_cell.angle_beta   90.00
_cell.angle_gamma   90.00
#
_symmetry.space_group_name_H-M   'P 1'
#
loop_
_entity.id
_entity.type
_entity.pdbx_description
1 polymer ?
#
loop_
_entity_poly.entity_id
_entity_poly.type
_entity_poly.pdbx_seq_one_letter_code
_entity_poly.pdbx_strand_id
1 'polypeptide(L)'
;MNLEKWLNRYKTDCAMKYNSDSTKENYISGVKCFLVKFDKYSEPKEIPTQEIKEYLLTFKTINTRKHNICAIKSFYQLTVGMPNKIDKIPYPKSDKKLPIVLSIDEIQSMFKVCENLKHKVILALLYSCGLRVSELINLKWKHIDRSRMIINIIKAKGNKDRQVMLSPELLPLLEKYYFEYKPKEYVLNGQVPEKQLQYSD
;
A
#
# COMPACT_ATOMS: atom_id res chain seq x y z
N MET A 1 -30.06 -10.75 -2.22
CA MET A 1 -29.26 -10.18 -3.36
C MET A 1 -28.32 -11.25 -3.93
N ASN A 2 -28.12 -11.30 -5.25
CA ASN A 2 -27.10 -12.20 -5.83
C ASN A 2 -25.71 -11.55 -5.67
N LEU A 3 -25.05 -11.84 -4.54
CA LEU A 3 -23.76 -11.29 -4.16
C LEU A 3 -22.66 -11.55 -5.21
N GLU A 4 -22.56 -12.78 -5.69
CA GLU A 4 -21.51 -13.17 -6.65
C GLU A 4 -21.65 -12.43 -7.97
N LYS A 5 -22.87 -12.31 -8.47
CA LYS A 5 -23.16 -11.57 -9.71
C LYS A 5 -22.66 -10.11 -9.61
N TRP A 6 -23.03 -9.39 -8.54
CA TRP A 6 -22.64 -8.00 -8.35
C TRP A 6 -21.15 -7.85 -8.12
N LEU A 7 -20.55 -8.73 -7.33
CA LEU A 7 -19.12 -8.69 -7.05
C LEU A 7 -18.26 -8.98 -8.29
N ASN A 8 -18.68 -9.95 -9.13
CA ASN A 8 -17.96 -10.26 -10.36
C ASN A 8 -18.06 -9.11 -11.39
N ARG A 9 -19.22 -8.48 -11.52
CA ARG A 9 -19.35 -7.26 -12.35
C ARG A 9 -18.42 -6.16 -11.85
N TYR A 10 -18.43 -5.89 -10.54
CA TYR A 10 -17.58 -4.86 -9.97
C TYR A 10 -16.08 -5.17 -10.12
N LYS A 11 -15.65 -6.43 -10.02
CA LYS A 11 -14.27 -6.83 -10.31
C LYS A 11 -13.86 -6.46 -11.74
N THR A 12 -14.72 -6.74 -12.71
CA THR A 12 -14.47 -6.37 -14.11
C THR A 12 -14.37 -4.84 -14.27
N ASP A 13 -15.30 -4.10 -13.69
CA ASP A 13 -15.29 -2.64 -13.75
C ASP A 13 -14.06 -2.02 -13.07
N CYS A 14 -13.63 -2.60 -11.93
CA CYS A 14 -12.39 -2.21 -11.27
C CYS A 14 -11.15 -2.49 -12.12
N ALA A 15 -11.12 -3.63 -12.81
CA ALA A 15 -10.01 -3.99 -13.69
C ALA A 15 -9.86 -3.00 -14.86
N MET A 16 -10.99 -2.51 -15.39
CA MET A 16 -11.00 -1.50 -16.45
C MET A 16 -10.59 -0.10 -15.97
N LYS A 17 -10.93 0.26 -14.72
CA LYS A 17 -10.71 1.62 -14.21
C LYS A 17 -9.40 1.82 -13.48
N TYR A 18 -8.94 0.82 -12.71
CA TYR A 18 -7.82 0.97 -11.78
C TYR A 18 -6.62 0.15 -12.21
N ASN A 19 -5.45 0.79 -12.29
CA ASN A 19 -4.19 0.11 -12.62
C ASN A 19 -3.53 -0.58 -11.43
N SER A 20 -3.81 -0.13 -10.18
CA SER A 20 -3.19 -0.65 -8.97
C SER A 20 -3.97 -1.84 -8.43
N ASP A 21 -3.32 -3.00 -8.33
CA ASP A 21 -3.92 -4.23 -7.80
C ASP A 21 -4.37 -4.04 -6.34
N SER A 22 -3.54 -3.43 -5.51
CA SER A 22 -3.90 -3.10 -4.12
C SER A 22 -5.16 -2.22 -4.02
N THR A 23 -5.34 -1.25 -4.94
CA THR A 23 -6.56 -0.43 -4.98
C THR A 23 -7.77 -1.28 -5.35
N LYS A 24 -7.63 -2.15 -6.36
CA LYS A 24 -8.70 -3.06 -6.79
C LYS A 24 -9.13 -3.98 -5.65
N GLU A 25 -8.17 -4.67 -5.05
CA GLU A 25 -8.43 -5.62 -3.95
C GLU A 25 -9.12 -4.94 -2.76
N ASN A 26 -8.62 -3.80 -2.34
CA ASN A 26 -9.18 -3.03 -1.23
C ASN A 26 -10.62 -2.59 -1.52
N TYR A 27 -10.90 -2.10 -2.73
CA TYR A 27 -12.23 -1.66 -3.12
C TYR A 27 -13.20 -2.83 -3.25
N ILE A 28 -12.76 -3.94 -3.84
CA ILE A 28 -13.55 -5.17 -3.96
C ILE A 28 -13.88 -5.73 -2.57
N SER A 29 -12.90 -5.75 -1.66
CA SER A 29 -13.10 -6.19 -0.28
C SER A 29 -14.12 -5.32 0.45
N GLY A 30 -13.99 -3.99 0.36
CA GLY A 30 -14.93 -3.05 0.95
C GLY A 30 -16.36 -3.22 0.43
N VAL A 31 -16.52 -3.38 -0.89
CA VAL A 31 -17.83 -3.63 -1.50
C VAL A 31 -18.37 -5.00 -1.14
N LYS A 32 -17.55 -6.03 -1.04
CA LYS A 32 -17.97 -7.36 -0.57
C LYS A 32 -18.59 -7.29 0.83
N CYS A 33 -17.92 -6.63 1.79
CA CYS A 33 -18.45 -6.45 3.13
C CYS A 33 -19.77 -5.65 3.12
N PHE A 34 -19.86 -4.62 2.29
CA PHE A 34 -21.08 -3.84 2.11
C PHE A 34 -22.23 -4.70 1.59
N LEU A 35 -22.04 -5.46 0.52
CA LEU A 35 -23.07 -6.30 -0.07
C LEU A 35 -23.54 -7.41 0.87
N VAL A 36 -22.62 -8.02 1.64
CA VAL A 36 -22.96 -9.01 2.68
C VAL A 36 -23.84 -8.39 3.75
N LYS A 37 -23.54 -7.15 4.20
CA LYS A 37 -24.35 -6.45 5.21
C LYS A 37 -25.78 -6.16 4.74
N PHE A 38 -25.96 -5.96 3.44
CA PHE A 38 -27.23 -5.58 2.82
C PHE A 38 -27.85 -6.70 1.96
N ASP A 39 -27.58 -7.96 2.28
CA ASP A 39 -28.09 -9.14 1.55
C ASP A 39 -29.63 -9.25 1.58
N LYS A 40 -30.29 -8.64 2.57
CA LYS A 40 -31.75 -8.53 2.71
C LYS A 40 -32.45 -7.85 1.51
N TYR A 41 -31.73 -7.01 0.77
CA TYR A 41 -32.28 -6.35 -0.42
C TYR A 41 -32.09 -7.20 -1.67
N SER A 42 -33.03 -7.11 -2.64
CA SER A 42 -32.92 -7.86 -3.89
C SER A 42 -31.84 -7.27 -4.79
N GLU A 43 -31.69 -5.95 -4.82
CA GLU A 43 -30.70 -5.24 -5.62
C GLU A 43 -30.06 -4.05 -4.87
N PRO A 44 -28.79 -3.70 -5.19
CA PRO A 44 -28.11 -2.57 -4.55
C PRO A 44 -28.85 -1.21 -4.71
N LYS A 45 -29.59 -1.05 -5.79
CA LYS A 45 -30.38 0.18 -6.04
C LYS A 45 -31.47 0.41 -4.99
N GLU A 46 -31.95 -0.66 -4.34
CA GLU A 46 -33.04 -0.60 -3.35
C GLU A 46 -32.57 -0.17 -1.96
N ILE A 47 -31.26 -0.32 -1.67
CA ILE A 47 -30.72 0.02 -0.36
C ILE A 47 -30.93 1.52 -0.08
N PRO A 48 -31.63 1.92 1.01
CA PRO A 48 -31.84 3.33 1.32
C PRO A 48 -30.51 4.05 1.60
N THR A 49 -30.38 5.27 1.09
CA THR A 49 -29.16 6.08 1.32
C THR A 49 -28.89 6.30 2.81
N GLN A 50 -29.96 6.37 3.63
CA GLN A 50 -29.82 6.53 5.07
C GLN A 50 -29.14 5.31 5.73
N GLU A 51 -29.53 4.09 5.36
CA GLU A 51 -28.89 2.87 5.86
C GLU A 51 -27.43 2.77 5.43
N ILE A 52 -27.09 3.24 4.22
CA ILE A 52 -25.69 3.34 3.76
C ILE A 52 -24.90 4.29 4.65
N LYS A 53 -25.48 5.44 5.03
CA LYS A 53 -24.81 6.37 5.97
C LYS A 53 -24.59 5.76 7.34
N GLU A 54 -25.59 5.07 7.88
CA GLU A 54 -25.51 4.38 9.16
C GLU A 54 -24.42 3.29 9.15
N TYR A 55 -24.37 2.49 8.09
CA TYR A 55 -23.31 1.52 7.89
C TYR A 55 -21.92 2.19 7.88
N LEU A 56 -21.77 3.29 7.16
CA LEU A 56 -20.50 4.02 7.11
C LEU A 56 -20.10 4.61 8.47
N LEU A 57 -21.06 4.94 9.32
CA LEU A 57 -20.80 5.42 10.69
C LEU A 57 -20.34 4.32 11.64
N THR A 58 -20.56 3.04 11.33
CA THR A 58 -20.03 1.93 12.14
C THR A 58 -18.49 1.86 12.14
N PHE A 59 -17.84 2.42 11.14
CA PHE A 59 -16.38 2.45 11.07
C PHE A 59 -15.79 3.49 12.03
N LYS A 60 -15.08 3.02 13.06
CA LYS A 60 -14.52 3.85 14.12
C LYS A 60 -13.47 4.84 13.60
N THR A 61 -12.60 4.40 12.66
CA THR A 61 -11.52 5.26 12.18
C THR A 61 -11.94 6.07 10.96
N ILE A 62 -11.51 7.33 10.91
CA ILE A 62 -11.77 8.24 9.80
C ILE A 62 -11.25 7.68 8.48
N ASN A 63 -10.06 7.10 8.49
CA ASN A 63 -9.42 6.55 7.29
C ASN A 63 -10.19 5.35 6.74
N THR A 64 -10.60 4.41 7.60
CA THR A 64 -11.41 3.25 7.18
C THR A 64 -12.76 3.70 6.63
N ARG A 65 -13.42 4.67 7.30
CA ARG A 65 -14.68 5.23 6.81
C ARG A 65 -14.51 5.89 5.44
N LYS A 66 -13.49 6.73 5.27
CA LYS A 66 -13.17 7.38 4.00
C LYS A 66 -12.91 6.39 2.88
N HIS A 67 -12.16 5.33 3.18
CA HIS A 67 -11.87 4.26 2.24
C HIS A 67 -13.16 3.54 1.78
N ASN A 68 -14.04 3.17 2.71
CA ASN A 68 -15.31 2.51 2.37
C ASN A 68 -16.25 3.44 1.61
N ILE A 69 -16.28 4.75 1.91
CA ILE A 69 -17.01 5.74 1.09
C ILE A 69 -16.51 5.71 -0.35
N CYS A 70 -15.19 5.72 -0.56
CA CYS A 70 -14.61 5.66 -1.91
C CYS A 70 -15.01 4.38 -2.65
N ALA A 71 -14.90 3.22 -1.97
CA ALA A 71 -15.24 1.92 -2.56
C ALA A 71 -16.73 1.85 -2.96
N ILE A 72 -17.63 2.26 -2.05
CA ILE A 72 -19.07 2.24 -2.29
C ILE A 72 -19.47 3.26 -3.38
N LYS A 73 -18.90 4.47 -3.38
CA LYS A 73 -19.11 5.44 -4.46
C LYS A 73 -18.67 4.87 -5.81
N SER A 74 -17.49 4.27 -5.86
CA SER A 74 -17.01 3.61 -7.07
C SER A 74 -17.95 2.51 -7.55
N PHE A 75 -18.44 1.66 -6.65
CA PHE A 75 -19.39 0.59 -6.96
C PHE A 75 -20.72 1.13 -7.55
N TYR A 76 -21.31 2.13 -6.90
CA TYR A 76 -22.56 2.73 -7.40
C TYR A 76 -22.36 3.47 -8.73
N GLN A 77 -21.21 4.12 -8.91
CA GLN A 77 -20.88 4.83 -10.14
C GLN A 77 -20.64 3.88 -11.32
N LEU A 78 -19.84 2.82 -11.11
CA LEU A 78 -19.35 1.97 -12.20
C LEU A 78 -20.31 0.82 -12.50
N THR A 79 -20.81 0.17 -11.47
CA THR A 79 -21.50 -1.13 -11.59
C THR A 79 -23.01 -1.00 -11.47
N VAL A 80 -23.51 -0.19 -10.54
CA VAL A 80 -24.95 0.02 -10.35
C VAL A 80 -25.52 1.05 -11.32
N GLY A 81 -24.68 1.99 -11.79
CA GLY A 81 -25.12 3.07 -12.69
C GLY A 81 -25.92 4.18 -11.99
N MET A 82 -25.74 4.36 -10.68
CA MET A 82 -26.47 5.36 -9.88
C MET A 82 -25.52 6.28 -9.09
N PRO A 83 -24.68 7.09 -9.75
CA PRO A 83 -23.69 7.93 -9.07
C PRO A 83 -24.35 8.91 -8.09
N ASN A 84 -25.47 9.52 -8.46
CA ASN A 84 -26.15 10.54 -7.65
C ASN A 84 -26.68 10.03 -6.31
N LYS A 85 -26.90 8.72 -6.17
CA LYS A 85 -27.44 8.11 -4.94
C LYS A 85 -26.57 8.36 -3.72
N ILE A 86 -25.25 8.41 -3.91
CA ILE A 86 -24.28 8.52 -2.84
C ILE A 86 -23.33 9.71 -2.98
N ASP A 87 -23.45 10.51 -4.00
CA ASP A 87 -22.61 11.71 -4.19
C ASP A 87 -22.71 12.69 -3.02
N LYS A 88 -23.89 12.83 -2.43
CA LYS A 88 -24.14 13.70 -1.28
C LYS A 88 -23.55 13.18 0.06
N ILE A 89 -22.96 11.97 0.09
CA ILE A 89 -22.28 11.49 1.28
C ILE A 89 -20.92 12.21 1.39
N PRO A 90 -20.71 13.04 2.43
CA PRO A 90 -19.48 13.81 2.55
C PRO A 90 -18.32 12.90 2.97
N TYR A 91 -17.12 13.28 2.55
CA TYR A 91 -15.91 12.68 3.10
C TYR A 91 -15.63 13.26 4.49
N PRO A 92 -15.31 12.41 5.48
CA PRO A 92 -14.94 12.91 6.79
C PRO A 92 -13.65 13.74 6.71
N LYS A 93 -13.61 14.86 7.42
CA LYS A 93 -12.37 15.64 7.60
C LYS A 93 -11.41 14.84 8.48
N SER A 94 -10.17 14.72 8.05
CA SER A 94 -9.10 14.12 8.86
C SER A 94 -8.19 15.23 9.38
N ASP A 95 -7.89 15.19 10.66
CA ASP A 95 -6.85 16.05 11.22
C ASP A 95 -5.50 15.66 10.63
N LYS A 96 -4.80 16.63 10.09
CA LYS A 96 -3.43 16.45 9.62
C LYS A 96 -2.51 16.46 10.85
N LYS A 97 -2.17 15.28 11.36
CA LYS A 97 -1.12 15.16 12.36
C LYS A 97 0.23 15.25 11.66
N LEU A 98 1.12 16.08 12.17
CA LEU A 98 2.51 16.10 11.72
C LEU A 98 3.16 14.74 12.07
N PRO A 99 3.97 14.19 11.18
CA PRO A 99 4.73 12.99 11.50
C PRO A 99 5.76 13.31 12.60
N ILE A 100 5.99 12.32 13.46
CA ILE A 100 7.10 12.39 14.43
C ILE A 100 8.39 12.18 13.63
N VAL A 101 9.31 13.12 13.75
CA VAL A 101 10.63 13.07 13.11
C VAL A 101 11.65 12.68 14.17
N LEU A 102 12.41 11.61 13.90
CA LEU A 102 13.48 11.18 14.79
C LEU A 102 14.69 12.08 14.66
N SER A 103 15.37 12.37 15.77
CA SER A 103 16.65 13.06 15.79
C SER A 103 17.79 12.17 15.28
N ILE A 104 18.93 12.78 14.94
CA ILE A 104 20.12 12.04 14.52
C ILE A 104 20.59 11.08 15.62
N ASP A 105 20.56 11.52 16.88
CA ASP A 105 21.00 10.71 18.03
C ASP A 105 20.09 9.49 18.25
N GLU A 106 18.77 9.62 18.06
CA GLU A 106 17.82 8.51 18.13
C GLU A 106 18.10 7.51 17.01
N ILE A 107 18.34 7.97 15.78
CA ILE A 107 18.69 7.11 14.65
C ILE A 107 20.00 6.38 14.90
N GLN A 108 21.04 7.06 15.38
CA GLN A 108 22.31 6.42 15.73
C GLN A 108 22.14 5.36 16.82
N SER A 109 21.30 5.65 17.82
CA SER A 109 20.99 4.70 18.88
C SER A 109 20.27 3.46 18.34
N MET A 110 19.34 3.60 17.38
CA MET A 110 18.71 2.48 16.70
C MET A 110 19.74 1.59 15.98
N PHE A 111 20.71 2.21 15.28
CA PHE A 111 21.78 1.46 14.60
C PHE A 111 22.70 0.72 15.58
N LYS A 112 22.96 1.29 16.75
CA LYS A 112 23.81 0.64 17.79
C LYS A 112 23.16 -0.60 18.36
N VAL A 113 21.85 -0.56 18.68
CA VAL A 113 21.15 -1.69 19.30
C VAL A 113 20.70 -2.75 18.27
N CYS A 114 20.68 -2.42 16.98
CA CYS A 114 20.30 -3.35 15.94
C CYS A 114 21.47 -4.30 15.65
N GLU A 115 21.41 -5.56 16.11
CA GLU A 115 22.49 -6.54 15.88
C GLU A 115 22.40 -7.21 14.52
N ASN A 116 21.18 -7.47 14.04
CA ASN A 116 20.95 -8.17 12.79
C ASN A 116 21.37 -7.33 11.58
N LEU A 117 22.31 -7.86 10.78
CA LEU A 117 22.86 -7.17 9.61
C LEU A 117 21.79 -6.82 8.55
N LYS A 118 20.83 -7.72 8.31
CA LYS A 118 19.72 -7.48 7.38
C LYS A 118 18.85 -6.31 7.85
N HIS A 119 18.54 -6.23 9.15
CA HIS A 119 17.78 -5.11 9.71
C HIS A 119 18.57 -3.80 9.63
N LYS A 120 19.90 -3.83 9.86
CA LYS A 120 20.76 -2.65 9.65
C LYS A 120 20.68 -2.13 8.21
N VAL A 121 20.75 -3.04 7.22
CA VAL A 121 20.62 -2.67 5.80
C VAL A 121 19.24 -2.08 5.50
N ILE A 122 18.16 -2.64 6.05
CA ILE A 122 16.80 -2.11 5.91
C ILE A 122 16.73 -0.68 6.43
N LEU A 123 17.18 -0.45 7.67
CA LEU A 123 17.19 0.88 8.30
C LEU A 123 18.03 1.86 7.51
N ALA A 124 19.22 1.46 7.06
CA ALA A 124 20.12 2.31 6.29
C ALA A 124 19.52 2.72 4.94
N LEU A 125 18.92 1.79 4.20
CA LEU A 125 18.25 2.09 2.92
C LEU A 125 17.04 3.00 3.10
N LEU A 126 16.22 2.77 4.13
CA LEU A 126 15.08 3.61 4.42
C LEU A 126 15.50 5.04 4.79
N TYR A 127 16.52 5.18 5.65
CA TYR A 127 16.97 6.46 6.15
C TYR A 127 17.77 7.26 5.11
N SER A 128 18.82 6.65 4.52
CA SER A 128 19.72 7.38 3.63
C SER A 128 19.13 7.65 2.24
N CYS A 129 18.30 6.74 1.73
CA CYS A 129 17.73 6.84 0.39
C CYS A 129 16.26 7.30 0.39
N GLY A 130 15.62 7.42 1.54
CA GLY A 130 14.21 7.82 1.65
C GLY A 130 13.27 6.90 0.88
N LEU A 131 13.55 5.59 0.89
CA LEU A 131 12.73 4.59 0.20
C LEU A 131 11.41 4.37 0.92
N ARG A 132 10.33 4.17 0.16
CA ARG A 132 9.10 3.62 0.75
C ARG A 132 9.31 2.13 1.03
N VAL A 133 8.58 1.58 2.01
CA VAL A 133 8.69 0.15 2.35
C VAL A 133 8.44 -0.73 1.12
N SER A 134 7.44 -0.41 0.29
CA SER A 134 7.17 -1.15 -0.95
C SER A 134 8.31 -1.05 -1.99
N GLU A 135 9.00 0.08 -2.07
CA GLU A 135 10.17 0.28 -2.95
C GLU A 135 11.36 -0.53 -2.46
N LEU A 136 11.57 -0.55 -1.14
CA LEU A 136 12.62 -1.33 -0.49
C LEU A 136 12.44 -2.84 -0.73
N ILE A 137 11.23 -3.36 -0.51
CA ILE A 137 10.91 -4.78 -0.70
C ILE A 137 11.14 -5.22 -2.15
N ASN A 138 10.84 -4.35 -3.11
CA ASN A 138 11.01 -4.64 -4.54
C ASN A 138 12.36 -4.23 -5.11
N LEU A 139 13.30 -3.77 -4.27
CA LEU A 139 14.61 -3.33 -4.72
C LEU A 139 15.44 -4.53 -5.19
N LYS A 140 15.97 -4.45 -6.40
CA LYS A 140 16.84 -5.48 -6.98
C LYS A 140 18.27 -4.97 -7.11
N TRP A 141 19.26 -5.87 -7.04
CA TRP A 141 20.66 -5.52 -7.21
C TRP A 141 20.96 -4.78 -8.51
N LYS A 142 20.32 -5.17 -9.61
CA LYS A 142 20.47 -4.51 -10.91
C LYS A 142 20.03 -3.04 -10.93
N HIS A 143 19.29 -2.60 -9.93
CA HIS A 143 18.85 -1.21 -9.81
C HIS A 143 19.85 -0.31 -9.09
N ILE A 144 20.91 -0.91 -8.51
CA ILE A 144 21.98 -0.19 -7.80
C ILE A 144 23.13 0.06 -8.77
N ASP A 145 23.30 1.31 -9.16
CA ASP A 145 24.42 1.73 -10.02
C ASP A 145 25.53 2.31 -9.14
N ARG A 146 26.52 1.48 -8.87
CA ARG A 146 27.67 1.83 -8.02
C ARG A 146 28.58 2.88 -8.69
N SER A 147 28.68 2.86 -10.01
CA SER A 147 29.55 3.77 -10.74
C SER A 147 29.04 5.19 -10.71
N ARG A 148 27.71 5.36 -10.73
CA ARG A 148 27.03 6.65 -10.66
C ARG A 148 26.56 7.02 -9.26
N MET A 149 26.73 6.12 -8.29
CA MET A 149 26.26 6.28 -6.91
C MET A 149 24.75 6.61 -6.83
N ILE A 150 23.94 5.85 -7.58
CA ILE A 150 22.48 6.01 -7.62
C ILE A 150 21.74 4.67 -7.47
N ILE A 151 20.51 4.76 -7.00
CA ILE A 151 19.55 3.65 -7.00
C ILE A 151 18.35 4.06 -7.88
N ASN A 152 18.03 3.22 -8.85
CA ASN A 152 16.88 3.39 -9.73
C ASN A 152 15.65 2.75 -9.10
N ILE A 153 14.67 3.55 -8.71
CA ILE A 153 13.39 3.07 -8.16
C ILE A 153 12.40 2.95 -9.30
N ILE A 154 12.10 1.70 -9.66
CA ILE A 154 11.22 1.36 -10.78
C ILE A 154 9.78 1.17 -10.25
N LYS A 155 8.80 1.68 -10.97
CA LYS A 155 7.37 1.60 -10.65
C LYS A 155 7.02 2.12 -9.24
N ALA A 156 7.56 3.28 -8.86
CA ALA A 156 7.18 3.99 -7.66
C ALA A 156 5.68 4.36 -7.68
N LYS A 157 5.15 4.90 -6.59
CA LYS A 157 3.73 5.31 -6.47
C LYS A 157 3.30 6.16 -7.67
N GLY A 158 2.27 5.71 -8.39
CA GLY A 158 1.78 6.35 -9.62
C GLY A 158 2.54 5.91 -10.88
N ASN A 159 3.23 4.77 -10.84
CA ASN A 159 4.01 4.21 -11.96
C ASN A 159 5.10 5.15 -12.51
N LYS A 160 5.64 6.02 -11.65
CA LYS A 160 6.73 6.94 -12.00
C LYS A 160 8.04 6.40 -11.47
N ASP A 161 9.06 6.33 -12.32
CA ASP A 161 10.41 5.99 -11.92
C ASP A 161 11.08 7.21 -11.28
N ARG A 162 11.97 6.97 -10.33
CA ARG A 162 12.80 8.01 -9.73
C ARG A 162 14.18 7.47 -9.40
N GLN A 163 15.16 8.35 -9.34
CA GLN A 163 16.50 8.04 -8.88
C GLN A 163 16.71 8.64 -7.50
N VAL A 164 17.45 7.92 -6.67
CA VAL A 164 17.91 8.40 -5.38
C VAL A 164 19.42 8.20 -5.27
N MET A 165 20.07 9.04 -4.49
CA MET A 165 21.52 8.92 -4.27
C MET A 165 21.81 7.71 -3.40
N LEU A 166 22.89 7.01 -3.72
CA LEU A 166 23.50 5.96 -2.92
C LEU A 166 24.59 6.60 -2.07
N SER A 167 24.39 6.65 -0.75
CA SER A 167 25.41 7.19 0.15
C SER A 167 26.68 6.32 0.13
N PRO A 168 27.88 6.94 0.12
CA PRO A 168 29.13 6.21 0.21
C PRO A 168 29.22 5.30 1.45
N GLU A 169 28.65 5.74 2.58
CA GLU A 169 28.65 4.98 3.84
C GLU A 169 27.77 3.75 3.77
N LEU A 170 26.78 3.73 2.85
CA LEU A 170 25.89 2.58 2.68
C LEU A 170 26.55 1.43 1.91
N LEU A 171 27.53 1.71 1.03
CA LEU A 171 28.19 0.69 0.21
C LEU A 171 28.87 -0.42 1.04
N PRO A 172 29.72 -0.11 2.04
CA PRO A 172 30.36 -1.17 2.83
C PRO A 172 29.35 -2.07 3.56
N LEU A 173 28.23 -1.48 4.02
CA LEU A 173 27.17 -2.23 4.68
C LEU A 173 26.46 -3.17 3.70
N LEU A 174 26.16 -2.71 2.48
CA LEU A 174 25.55 -3.52 1.43
C LEU A 174 26.48 -4.63 0.97
N GLU A 175 27.80 -4.37 0.83
CA GLU A 175 28.80 -5.37 0.49
C GLU A 175 28.90 -6.46 1.55
N LYS A 176 29.02 -6.07 2.81
CA LYS A 176 29.04 -7.02 3.93
C LYS A 176 27.79 -7.90 3.91
N TYR A 177 26.62 -7.30 3.74
CA TYR A 177 25.35 -8.03 3.65
C TYR A 177 25.34 -8.99 2.45
N TYR A 178 25.81 -8.55 1.28
CA TYR A 178 25.87 -9.38 0.07
C TYR A 178 26.76 -10.61 0.28
N PHE A 179 27.94 -10.46 0.88
CA PHE A 179 28.85 -11.57 1.12
C PHE A 179 28.31 -12.57 2.16
N GLU A 180 27.58 -12.08 3.17
CA GLU A 180 27.05 -12.94 4.24
C GLU A 180 25.80 -13.69 3.80
N TYR A 181 24.84 -13.00 3.16
CA TYR A 181 23.52 -13.55 2.81
C TYR A 181 23.41 -14.05 1.37
N LYS A 182 24.31 -13.65 0.48
CA LYS A 182 24.38 -14.02 -0.95
C LYS A 182 23.02 -13.91 -1.66
N PRO A 183 22.30 -12.78 -1.54
CA PRO A 183 21.02 -12.61 -2.17
C PRO A 183 21.15 -12.62 -3.70
N LYS A 184 20.23 -13.30 -4.42
CA LYS A 184 20.33 -13.49 -5.87
C LYS A 184 19.81 -12.30 -6.65
N GLU A 185 18.53 -12.00 -6.57
CA GLU A 185 17.84 -11.01 -7.40
C GLU A 185 17.47 -9.76 -6.62
N TYR A 186 16.73 -9.96 -5.51
CA TYR A 186 16.31 -8.86 -4.63
C TYR A 186 17.42 -8.52 -3.65
N VAL A 187 17.53 -7.24 -3.30
CA VAL A 187 18.49 -6.81 -2.26
C VAL A 187 18.12 -7.45 -0.92
N LEU A 188 16.83 -7.51 -0.61
CA LEU A 188 16.33 -8.15 0.61
C LEU A 188 15.50 -9.38 0.26
N ASN A 189 15.98 -10.54 0.61
CA ASN A 189 15.24 -11.78 0.48
C ASN A 189 14.26 -11.95 1.66
N GLY A 190 13.09 -12.56 1.39
CA GLY A 190 12.17 -13.05 2.41
C GLY A 190 12.71 -14.31 3.13
N GLN A 191 11.82 -15.01 3.82
CA GLN A 191 12.14 -16.30 4.44
C GLN A 191 12.57 -17.36 3.40
N VAL A 192 12.03 -17.26 2.17
CA VAL A 192 12.46 -18.07 1.03
C VAL A 192 13.54 -17.29 0.27
N PRO A 193 14.77 -17.84 0.10
CA PRO A 193 15.91 -17.09 -0.47
C PRO A 193 15.71 -16.52 -1.88
N GLU A 194 14.76 -17.05 -2.64
CA GLU A 194 14.47 -16.62 -4.01
C GLU A 194 13.30 -15.64 -4.12
N LYS A 195 12.58 -15.42 -3.02
CA LYS A 195 11.46 -14.48 -2.96
C LYS A 195 11.87 -13.18 -2.27
N GLN A 196 11.22 -12.11 -2.69
CA GLN A 196 11.34 -10.82 -2.03
C GLN A 196 10.86 -10.87 -0.57
N LEU A 197 11.36 -9.95 0.26
CA LEU A 197 10.85 -9.70 1.61
C LEU A 197 9.35 -9.39 1.56
N GLN A 198 8.58 -9.90 2.51
CA GLN A 198 7.17 -9.57 2.65
C GLN A 198 6.95 -8.63 3.85
N TYR A 199 5.80 -7.96 3.91
CA TYR A 199 5.46 -7.08 5.03
C TYR A 199 5.33 -7.81 6.37
N SER A 200 5.16 -9.14 6.33
CA SER A 200 5.03 -10.01 7.50
C SER A 200 6.35 -10.66 7.94
N ASP A 201 7.41 -10.50 7.17
CA ASP A 201 8.76 -11.00 7.48
C ASP A 201 9.55 -9.95 8.26
#